data_7f2993e8ab7c73b1bee6965c9598aeea
#
_entry.id   7f2993e8ab7c73b1bee6965c9598aeea
#
_cell.length_a   1.000
_cell.length_b   1.000
_cell.length_c   1.000
_cell.angle_alpha   90.00
_cell.angle_beta   90.00
_cell.angle_gamma   90.00
#
_symmetry.space_group_name_H-M   'P 1'
#
loop_
_entity.id
_entity.type
_entity.pdbx_description
1 polymer ?
#
loop_
_entity_poly.entity_id
_entity_poly.type
_entity_poly.pdbx_seq_one_letter_code
_entity_poly.pdbx_strand_id
1 'polypeptide(L)'
;MTGVSRLPASVLFAILLAGSCGGEDEASRRGPTVLFASGADLQSINPLLTVHPLARQVQRYVLLMTLARYDSSLVARPYLASAWHWSDGRRTLTFTLRTDVRWHDGTRTTARDVAWTFDAARDPATGYPRLSDLAGIAAVTAPNDSTVGVRFRSQPPFEHVPDVLTDLAILPAHLLDSIPHAQLRTAAWNARPVGNGPFRFVAHEPNRRWVFAKNAEFPLALGGPPHIDRFIVVVVDEPMIKLAALVAGELDFAGISPQHAAFVRRHAGLMIRDYPVIFPYGLVFNTRQPPFDDPRIRLAAALAIDRQEIVDGYLFGFASIADGPVPAGVPGYVPFPGPPLAPDSARHLLASLGRRPRFELLTVGSGEAPLEQMLQARLAAVGFDVTIRQLELSAFLGRVYGPRHDFTAAVMGIPGDVGLGYLQPLGDLTGIPVPADPVAAQRLFAERLPVIWLYQGRGVQGMNVRMRGVQTDMRGELPSVATWHVTP
;
A
#
# COMPACT_ATOMS: atom_id res chain seq x y z
N MET A 1 -6.45 -14.24 77.72
CA MET A 1 -6.94 -15.60 77.64
C MET A 1 -7.83 -15.67 76.43
N THR A 2 -7.27 -15.93 75.25
CA THR A 2 -6.98 -17.23 74.65
C THR A 2 -8.18 -17.80 73.92
N GLY A 3 -8.02 -18.02 72.65
CA GLY A 3 -8.98 -18.82 71.90
C GLY A 3 -8.73 -18.66 70.35
N VAL A 4 -7.58 -19.15 69.90
CA VAL A 4 -7.30 -19.33 68.48
C VAL A 4 -7.92 -20.65 68.05
N SER A 5 -9.01 -20.62 67.27
CA SER A 5 -9.53 -21.79 66.58
C SER A 5 -9.03 -21.88 65.17
N ARG A 6 -8.20 -22.86 64.88
CA ARG A 6 -7.77 -23.27 63.55
C ARG A 6 -8.93 -23.95 62.81
N LEU A 7 -9.26 -23.48 61.61
CA LEU A 7 -10.07 -24.21 60.65
C LEU A 7 -9.16 -24.91 59.62
N PRO A 8 -9.49 -26.13 59.20
CA PRO A 8 -8.63 -26.94 58.34
C PRO A 8 -8.79 -26.55 56.86
N ALA A 9 -7.66 -26.49 56.19
CA ALA A 9 -7.55 -26.46 54.78
C ALA A 9 -7.92 -27.83 54.20
N SER A 10 -8.97 -27.90 53.41
CA SER A 10 -9.22 -28.96 52.41
C SER A 10 -10.48 -28.61 51.63
N VAL A 11 -10.35 -27.70 50.67
CA VAL A 11 -11.34 -27.58 49.59
C VAL A 11 -10.69 -28.18 48.34
N LEU A 12 -11.10 -29.40 48.03
CA LEU A 12 -10.81 -30.11 46.80
C LEU A 12 -11.30 -29.29 45.62
N PHE A 13 -10.37 -28.91 44.77
CA PHE A 13 -10.66 -28.32 43.46
C PHE A 13 -10.91 -29.47 42.48
N ALA A 14 -12.15 -29.96 42.42
CA ALA A 14 -12.62 -30.86 41.38
C ALA A 14 -12.94 -30.02 40.13
N ILE A 15 -11.93 -29.77 39.27
CA ILE A 15 -12.18 -29.25 37.94
C ILE A 15 -12.73 -30.40 37.10
N LEU A 16 -13.98 -30.26 36.71
CA LEU A 16 -14.66 -31.05 35.71
C LEU A 16 -13.89 -31.00 34.38
N LEU A 17 -13.17 -32.06 34.07
CA LEU A 17 -12.78 -32.45 32.73
C LEU A 17 -14.01 -33.01 32.00
N ALA A 18 -14.85 -32.12 31.49
CA ALA A 18 -15.92 -32.50 30.59
C ALA A 18 -15.94 -31.47 29.42
N GLY A 19 -15.53 -31.91 28.26
CA GLY A 19 -15.83 -31.20 27.03
C GLY A 19 -14.63 -30.84 26.12
N SER A 20 -13.70 -31.74 25.90
CA SER A 20 -12.67 -31.60 24.87
C SER A 20 -12.82 -32.61 23.70
N CYS A 21 -14.05 -32.93 23.32
CA CYS A 21 -14.28 -33.77 22.14
C CYS A 21 -15.05 -33.06 21.00
N GLY A 22 -15.15 -31.73 21.03
CA GLY A 22 -15.83 -30.96 19.97
C GLY A 22 -14.91 -30.17 19.04
N GLY A 23 -13.62 -29.99 19.36
CA GLY A 23 -12.72 -29.10 18.62
C GLY A 23 -12.17 -29.68 17.31
N GLU A 24 -11.88 -30.95 17.26
CA GLU A 24 -11.30 -31.58 16.08
C GLU A 24 -12.33 -31.81 14.95
N ASP A 25 -13.59 -32.10 15.29
CA ASP A 25 -14.65 -32.32 14.30
C ASP A 25 -15.10 -31.01 13.61
N GLU A 26 -15.02 -29.86 14.30
CA GLU A 26 -15.40 -28.57 13.74
C GLU A 26 -14.28 -27.98 12.88
N ALA A 27 -13.02 -28.21 13.23
CA ALA A 27 -11.86 -27.84 12.42
C ALA A 27 -11.76 -28.69 11.13
N SER A 28 -12.09 -30.00 11.23
CA SER A 28 -12.12 -30.94 10.09
C SER A 28 -13.28 -30.65 9.11
N ARG A 29 -14.38 -30.04 9.58
CA ARG A 29 -15.52 -29.62 8.72
C ARG A 29 -15.33 -28.24 8.08
N ARG A 30 -14.35 -27.48 8.51
CA ARG A 30 -13.99 -26.19 7.94
C ARG A 30 -12.75 -26.43 7.06
N GLY A 31 -12.92 -26.47 5.76
CA GLY A 31 -11.81 -26.63 4.81
C GLY A 31 -10.66 -25.63 5.00
N PRO A 32 -9.63 -25.62 4.14
CA PRO A 32 -8.38 -24.89 4.35
C PRO A 32 -8.61 -23.41 4.66
N THR A 33 -8.12 -22.97 5.81
CA THR A 33 -8.20 -21.57 6.26
C THR A 33 -6.81 -20.97 6.30
N VAL A 34 -6.68 -19.71 5.85
CA VAL A 34 -5.45 -18.91 5.92
C VAL A 34 -5.67 -17.70 6.82
N LEU A 35 -4.78 -17.53 7.80
CA LEU A 35 -4.75 -16.39 8.71
C LEU A 35 -3.59 -15.45 8.31
N PHE A 36 -3.97 -14.27 7.82
CA PHE A 36 -3.07 -13.20 7.39
C PHE A 36 -3.07 -12.08 8.43
N ALA A 37 -1.90 -11.67 8.91
CA ALA A 37 -1.80 -10.59 9.89
C ALA A 37 -1.72 -9.21 9.24
N SER A 38 -2.59 -8.29 9.66
CA SER A 38 -2.48 -6.85 9.40
C SER A 38 -1.95 -6.13 10.64
N GLY A 39 -1.18 -5.06 10.45
CA GLY A 39 -0.74 -4.17 11.53
C GLY A 39 -1.81 -3.20 12.03
N ALA A 40 -2.91 -3.06 11.31
CA ALA A 40 -4.04 -2.19 11.67
C ALA A 40 -5.33 -2.72 11.05
N ASP A 41 -6.48 -2.24 11.53
CA ASP A 41 -7.76 -2.52 10.87
C ASP A 41 -7.78 -1.89 9.47
N LEU A 42 -8.56 -2.48 8.56
CA LEU A 42 -8.64 -2.04 7.15
C LEU A 42 -9.32 -0.67 6.98
N GLN A 43 -9.81 -0.05 8.05
CA GLN A 43 -10.57 1.20 8.09
C GLN A 43 -11.91 1.10 7.35
N SER A 44 -11.91 0.68 6.10
CA SER A 44 -13.09 0.48 5.26
C SER A 44 -12.80 -0.47 4.11
N ILE A 45 -13.78 -1.24 3.72
CA ILE A 45 -13.77 -2.04 2.48
C ILE A 45 -14.30 -1.23 1.28
N ASN A 46 -14.89 -0.06 1.52
CA ASN A 46 -15.40 0.78 0.45
C ASN A 46 -14.24 1.52 -0.25
N PRO A 47 -14.00 1.26 -1.56
CA PRO A 47 -12.90 1.87 -2.30
C PRO A 47 -13.01 3.39 -2.44
N LEU A 48 -14.21 3.97 -2.25
CA LEU A 48 -14.41 5.42 -2.27
C LEU A 48 -14.03 6.12 -0.97
N LEU A 49 -13.75 5.37 0.12
CA LEU A 49 -13.59 5.95 1.46
C LEU A 49 -12.19 5.81 2.04
N THR A 50 -11.35 4.92 1.51
CA THR A 50 -10.01 4.67 2.07
C THR A 50 -8.96 4.47 0.99
N VAL A 51 -7.75 4.92 1.29
CA VAL A 51 -6.53 4.64 0.53
C VAL A 51 -5.56 3.75 1.31
N HIS A 52 -5.99 3.16 2.42
CA HIS A 52 -5.16 2.25 3.22
C HIS A 52 -4.61 1.12 2.34
N PRO A 53 -3.28 0.90 2.28
CA PRO A 53 -2.66 0.02 1.29
C PRO A 53 -3.20 -1.42 1.28
N LEU A 54 -3.36 -2.03 2.46
CA LEU A 54 -3.89 -3.38 2.57
C LEU A 54 -5.40 -3.43 2.26
N ALA A 55 -6.18 -2.41 2.69
CA ALA A 55 -7.60 -2.34 2.33
C ALA A 55 -7.80 -2.31 0.81
N ARG A 56 -6.97 -1.54 0.08
CA ARG A 56 -6.99 -1.51 -1.40
C ARG A 56 -6.65 -2.87 -2.00
N GLN A 57 -5.73 -3.65 -1.42
CA GLN A 57 -5.44 -5.01 -1.89
C GLN A 57 -6.63 -5.95 -1.62
N VAL A 58 -7.25 -5.88 -0.43
CA VAL A 58 -8.46 -6.66 -0.11
C VAL A 58 -9.61 -6.30 -1.05
N GLN A 59 -9.80 -5.02 -1.34
CA GLN A 59 -10.80 -4.56 -2.32
C GLN A 59 -10.58 -5.20 -3.69
N ARG A 60 -9.37 -5.16 -4.24
CA ARG A 60 -9.06 -5.57 -5.62
C ARG A 60 -8.87 -7.07 -5.83
N TYR A 61 -8.36 -7.78 -4.81
CA TYR A 61 -7.91 -9.17 -4.96
C TYR A 61 -8.76 -10.16 -4.16
N VAL A 62 -9.54 -9.67 -3.19
CA VAL A 62 -10.35 -10.53 -2.31
C VAL A 62 -11.84 -10.34 -2.59
N LEU A 63 -12.36 -9.13 -2.34
CA LEU A 63 -13.82 -8.92 -2.28
C LEU A 63 -14.44 -8.41 -3.58
N LEU A 64 -13.76 -7.52 -4.30
CA LEU A 64 -14.30 -6.81 -5.48
C LEU A 64 -13.43 -7.06 -6.71
N MET A 65 -13.89 -6.57 -7.85
CA MET A 65 -13.15 -6.59 -9.10
C MET A 65 -12.93 -5.19 -9.64
N THR A 66 -11.81 -4.99 -10.33
CA THR A 66 -11.51 -3.80 -11.14
C THR A 66 -11.76 -4.10 -12.62
N LEU A 67 -11.84 -3.08 -13.47
CA LEU A 67 -12.01 -3.27 -14.93
C LEU A 67 -10.87 -4.12 -15.53
N ALA A 68 -9.64 -3.75 -15.24
CA ALA A 68 -8.45 -4.51 -15.58
C ALA A 68 -7.60 -4.69 -14.32
N ARG A 69 -6.62 -5.58 -14.34
CA ARG A 69 -5.64 -5.74 -13.25
C ARG A 69 -4.24 -5.82 -13.81
N TYR A 70 -3.26 -5.36 -13.05
CA TYR A 70 -1.87 -5.54 -13.43
C TYR A 70 -1.40 -6.99 -13.22
N ASP A 71 -0.59 -7.50 -14.15
CA ASP A 71 0.21 -8.70 -13.94
C ASP A 71 1.50 -8.37 -13.15
N SER A 72 2.37 -9.37 -12.92
CA SER A 72 3.63 -9.19 -12.19
C SER A 72 4.64 -8.27 -12.88
N SER A 73 4.45 -8.00 -14.17
CA SER A 73 5.24 -7.05 -14.97
C SER A 73 4.58 -5.66 -15.02
N LEU A 74 3.54 -5.43 -14.23
CA LEU A 74 2.74 -4.21 -14.19
C LEU A 74 2.09 -3.86 -15.53
N VAL A 75 1.79 -4.86 -16.36
CA VAL A 75 1.03 -4.72 -17.60
C VAL A 75 -0.45 -5.01 -17.29
N ALA A 76 -1.34 -4.09 -17.72
CA ALA A 76 -2.78 -4.27 -17.54
C ALA A 76 -3.29 -5.49 -18.32
N ARG A 77 -4.04 -6.36 -17.66
CA ARG A 77 -4.65 -7.57 -18.19
C ARG A 77 -6.17 -7.54 -18.00
N PRO A 78 -6.91 -8.20 -18.86
CA PRO A 78 -8.36 -8.38 -18.69
C PRO A 78 -8.71 -8.95 -17.31
N TYR A 79 -9.80 -8.39 -16.70
CA TYR A 79 -10.33 -8.88 -15.43
C TYR A 79 -11.86 -8.83 -15.46
N LEU A 80 -12.53 -7.79 -14.93
CA LEU A 80 -13.97 -7.61 -15.16
C LEU A 80 -14.27 -7.29 -16.64
N ALA A 81 -13.42 -6.48 -17.27
CA ALA A 81 -13.41 -6.34 -18.72
C ALA A 81 -12.68 -7.52 -19.38
N SER A 82 -13.25 -8.09 -20.42
CA SER A 82 -12.65 -9.13 -21.25
C SER A 82 -11.72 -8.55 -22.34
N ALA A 83 -11.99 -7.34 -22.78
CA ALA A 83 -11.22 -6.61 -23.78
C ALA A 83 -11.44 -5.11 -23.68
N TRP A 84 -10.56 -4.34 -24.34
CA TRP A 84 -10.73 -2.89 -24.52
C TRP A 84 -10.04 -2.41 -25.78
N HIS A 85 -10.45 -1.26 -26.29
CA HIS A 85 -9.83 -0.60 -27.42
C HIS A 85 -9.93 0.93 -27.31
N TRP A 86 -8.95 1.62 -27.85
CA TRP A 86 -8.94 3.06 -27.99
C TRP A 86 -9.60 3.50 -29.30
N SER A 87 -10.31 4.61 -29.27
CA SER A 87 -10.93 5.28 -30.41
C SER A 87 -10.85 6.80 -30.28
N ASP A 88 -11.36 7.52 -31.27
CA ASP A 88 -11.44 8.99 -31.28
C ASP A 88 -10.07 9.65 -30.97
N GLY A 89 -9.02 9.24 -31.69
CA GLY A 89 -7.66 9.74 -31.47
C GLY A 89 -7.16 9.47 -30.05
N ARG A 90 -7.49 8.35 -29.44
CA ARG A 90 -7.21 7.96 -28.05
C ARG A 90 -7.91 8.86 -27.01
N ARG A 91 -9.02 9.48 -27.32
CA ARG A 91 -9.85 10.20 -26.34
C ARG A 91 -10.95 9.36 -25.75
N THR A 92 -11.23 8.18 -26.33
CA THR A 92 -12.25 7.26 -25.82
C THR A 92 -11.64 5.88 -25.67
N LEU A 93 -11.76 5.30 -24.46
CA LEU A 93 -11.38 3.94 -24.16
C LEU A 93 -12.66 3.14 -23.89
N THR A 94 -12.94 2.17 -24.76
CA THR A 94 -14.14 1.32 -24.66
C THR A 94 -13.75 -0.05 -24.12
N PHE A 95 -14.44 -0.48 -23.05
CA PHE A 95 -14.29 -1.80 -22.44
C PHE A 95 -15.50 -2.67 -22.80
N THR A 96 -15.23 -3.94 -23.08
CA THR A 96 -16.24 -5.01 -23.17
C THR A 96 -16.19 -5.82 -21.88
N LEU A 97 -17.26 -5.82 -21.11
CA LEU A 97 -17.32 -6.56 -19.84
C LEU A 97 -17.61 -8.04 -20.07
N ARG A 98 -17.19 -8.85 -19.12
CA ARG A 98 -17.58 -10.24 -18.95
C ARG A 98 -19.07 -10.32 -18.57
N THR A 99 -19.73 -11.35 -19.03
CA THR A 99 -21.17 -11.60 -18.73
C THR A 99 -21.37 -12.72 -17.70
N ASP A 100 -20.28 -13.41 -17.33
CA ASP A 100 -20.28 -14.53 -16.38
C ASP A 100 -19.92 -14.11 -14.93
N VAL A 101 -19.75 -12.81 -14.65
CA VAL A 101 -19.49 -12.28 -13.32
C VAL A 101 -20.80 -11.88 -12.64
N ARG A 102 -20.98 -12.34 -11.40
CA ARG A 102 -22.11 -11.97 -10.55
C ARG A 102 -21.62 -11.37 -9.23
N TRP A 103 -22.44 -10.49 -8.68
CA TRP A 103 -22.36 -10.09 -7.28
C TRP A 103 -22.63 -11.28 -6.37
N HIS A 104 -22.13 -11.25 -5.15
CA HIS A 104 -22.29 -12.36 -4.18
C HIS A 104 -23.75 -12.58 -3.72
N ASP A 105 -24.65 -11.68 -4.06
CA ASP A 105 -26.11 -11.82 -3.91
C ASP A 105 -26.81 -12.44 -5.12
N GLY A 106 -26.05 -12.82 -6.16
CA GLY A 106 -26.54 -13.43 -7.38
C GLY A 106 -26.87 -12.45 -8.52
N THR A 107 -26.93 -11.14 -8.26
CA THR A 107 -27.18 -10.10 -9.27
C THR A 107 -26.03 -10.06 -10.29
N ARG A 108 -26.31 -9.81 -11.58
CA ARG A 108 -25.26 -9.66 -12.60
C ARG A 108 -24.45 -8.39 -12.38
N THR A 109 -23.14 -8.49 -12.53
CA THR A 109 -22.29 -7.29 -12.65
C THR A 109 -22.40 -6.73 -14.06
N THR A 110 -22.72 -5.45 -14.19
CA THR A 110 -23.00 -4.80 -15.47
C THR A 110 -22.21 -3.49 -15.64
N ALA A 111 -22.23 -2.95 -16.84
CA ALA A 111 -21.64 -1.65 -17.15
C ALA A 111 -22.27 -0.49 -16.34
N ARG A 112 -23.52 -0.64 -15.87
CA ARG A 112 -24.15 0.32 -14.96
C ARG A 112 -23.37 0.45 -13.63
N ASP A 113 -22.91 -0.68 -13.07
CA ASP A 113 -22.13 -0.67 -11.83
C ASP A 113 -20.84 0.12 -12.01
N VAL A 114 -20.18 -0.05 -13.16
CA VAL A 114 -18.97 0.69 -13.50
C VAL A 114 -19.26 2.19 -13.63
N ALA A 115 -20.24 2.55 -14.47
CA ALA A 115 -20.58 3.95 -14.70
C ALA A 115 -20.96 4.66 -13.39
N TRP A 116 -21.79 4.02 -12.56
CA TRP A 116 -22.18 4.54 -11.25
C TRP A 116 -20.98 4.71 -10.30
N THR A 117 -20.07 3.72 -10.23
CA THR A 117 -18.88 3.79 -9.36
C THR A 117 -18.02 4.98 -9.72
N PHE A 118 -17.76 5.20 -11.01
CA PHE A 118 -16.96 6.35 -11.46
C PHE A 118 -17.70 7.68 -11.32
N ASP A 119 -19.00 7.71 -11.44
CA ASP A 119 -19.82 8.91 -11.20
C ASP A 119 -19.75 9.29 -9.71
N ALA A 120 -19.98 8.34 -8.82
CA ALA A 120 -19.81 8.53 -7.38
C ALA A 120 -18.40 8.96 -6.99
N ALA A 121 -17.35 8.34 -7.59
CA ALA A 121 -15.97 8.70 -7.32
C ALA A 121 -15.60 10.13 -7.78
N ARG A 122 -16.26 10.64 -8.83
CA ARG A 122 -16.03 11.97 -9.40
C ARG A 122 -16.83 13.06 -8.72
N ASP A 123 -17.84 12.71 -7.94
CA ASP A 123 -18.63 13.68 -7.19
C ASP A 123 -17.84 14.13 -5.94
N PRO A 124 -17.53 15.43 -5.80
CA PRO A 124 -16.85 15.95 -4.61
C PRO A 124 -17.58 15.64 -3.30
N ALA A 125 -18.92 15.49 -3.34
CA ALA A 125 -19.73 15.16 -2.17
C ALA A 125 -19.40 13.77 -1.57
N THR A 126 -18.88 12.84 -2.36
CA THR A 126 -18.39 11.54 -1.90
C THR A 126 -17.16 11.67 -1.00
N GLY A 127 -16.32 12.68 -1.26
CA GLY A 127 -15.04 12.84 -0.57
C GLY A 127 -14.03 11.74 -0.94
N TYR A 128 -14.04 11.28 -2.21
CA TYR A 128 -13.09 10.27 -2.68
C TYR A 128 -11.64 10.77 -2.55
N PRO A 129 -10.76 10.08 -1.82
CA PRO A 129 -9.42 10.61 -1.51
C PRO A 129 -8.51 10.79 -2.73
N ARG A 130 -8.83 10.12 -3.85
CA ARG A 130 -8.06 10.17 -5.11
C ARG A 130 -8.86 10.83 -6.24
N LEU A 131 -9.70 11.80 -5.90
CA LEU A 131 -10.50 12.54 -6.87
C LEU A 131 -9.65 13.17 -8.00
N SER A 132 -8.44 13.63 -7.68
CA SER A 132 -7.49 14.19 -8.65
C SER A 132 -7.14 13.24 -9.78
N ASP A 133 -7.07 11.93 -9.51
CA ASP A 133 -6.71 10.91 -10.51
C ASP A 133 -7.79 10.76 -11.60
N LEU A 134 -9.00 11.23 -11.30
CA LEU A 134 -10.14 11.22 -12.21
C LEU A 134 -10.28 12.53 -13.02
N ALA A 135 -9.44 13.53 -12.77
CA ALA A 135 -9.56 14.86 -13.39
C ALA A 135 -9.52 14.82 -14.94
N GLY A 136 -8.73 13.88 -15.50
CA GLY A 136 -8.64 13.66 -16.94
C GLY A 136 -9.87 13.02 -17.57
N ILE A 137 -10.76 12.38 -16.78
CA ILE A 137 -11.94 11.68 -17.27
C ILE A 137 -13.11 12.68 -17.44
N ALA A 138 -13.62 12.81 -18.64
CA ALA A 138 -14.77 13.65 -18.95
C ALA A 138 -16.11 12.96 -18.62
N ALA A 139 -16.24 11.67 -18.98
CA ALA A 139 -17.45 10.89 -18.72
C ALA A 139 -17.14 9.39 -18.71
N VAL A 140 -17.93 8.64 -17.94
CA VAL A 140 -18.01 7.18 -18.01
C VAL A 140 -19.45 6.82 -18.33
N THR A 141 -19.66 6.02 -19.37
CA THR A 141 -21.00 5.70 -19.90
C THR A 141 -21.20 4.19 -20.02
N ALA A 142 -22.45 3.75 -19.89
CA ALA A 142 -22.86 2.37 -20.03
C ALA A 142 -23.98 2.31 -21.10
N PRO A 143 -23.67 2.24 -22.40
CA PRO A 143 -24.67 2.21 -23.45
C PRO A 143 -25.50 0.91 -23.44
N ASN A 144 -25.01 -0.15 -22.87
CA ASN A 144 -25.70 -1.41 -22.61
C ASN A 144 -25.01 -2.13 -21.41
N ASP A 145 -25.52 -3.31 -21.04
CA ASP A 145 -25.08 -4.03 -19.84
C ASP A 145 -23.60 -4.49 -19.88
N SER A 146 -22.98 -4.60 -21.05
CA SER A 146 -21.63 -5.14 -21.22
C SER A 146 -20.62 -4.18 -21.84
N THR A 147 -21.01 -2.94 -22.12
CA THR A 147 -20.10 -1.95 -22.74
C THR A 147 -19.94 -0.73 -21.85
N VAL A 148 -18.67 -0.40 -21.55
CA VAL A 148 -18.31 0.82 -20.81
C VAL A 148 -17.48 1.72 -21.70
N GLY A 149 -17.90 2.97 -21.88
CA GLY A 149 -17.14 4.00 -22.57
C GLY A 149 -16.53 4.98 -21.56
N VAL A 150 -15.21 5.11 -21.55
CA VAL A 150 -14.47 6.12 -20.77
C VAL A 150 -13.96 7.19 -21.71
N ARG A 151 -14.52 8.39 -21.63
CA ARG A 151 -14.12 9.55 -22.44
C ARG A 151 -13.22 10.48 -21.64
N PHE A 152 -12.07 10.82 -22.20
CA PHE A 152 -11.11 11.76 -21.62
C PHE A 152 -11.34 13.19 -22.12
N ARG A 153 -10.98 14.19 -21.30
CA ARG A 153 -11.05 15.63 -21.65
C ARG A 153 -10.10 16.01 -22.77
N SER A 154 -8.92 15.40 -22.76
CA SER A 154 -7.88 15.50 -23.79
C SER A 154 -7.29 14.13 -24.07
N GLN A 155 -6.54 13.99 -25.14
CA GLN A 155 -5.78 12.77 -25.42
C GLN A 155 -4.80 12.50 -24.28
N PRO A 156 -4.87 11.34 -23.59
CA PRO A 156 -3.90 10.98 -22.58
C PRO A 156 -2.49 10.85 -23.17
N PRO A 157 -1.43 11.21 -22.43
CA PRO A 157 -0.05 11.09 -22.89
C PRO A 157 0.45 9.64 -22.96
N PHE A 158 -0.34 8.67 -22.53
CA PHE A 158 -0.03 7.24 -22.47
C PHE A 158 -0.95 6.41 -23.35
N GLU A 159 -0.49 5.22 -23.72
CA GLU A 159 -1.27 4.23 -24.51
C GLU A 159 -1.84 3.09 -23.66
N HIS A 160 -1.29 2.90 -22.46
CA HIS A 160 -1.77 1.89 -21.52
C HIS A 160 -3.11 2.28 -20.88
N VAL A 161 -3.75 1.32 -20.24
CA VAL A 161 -4.95 1.57 -19.43
C VAL A 161 -4.57 2.41 -18.22
N PRO A 162 -5.23 3.55 -17.98
CA PRO A 162 -4.94 4.39 -16.82
C PRO A 162 -5.06 3.64 -15.49
N ASP A 163 -4.16 3.94 -14.55
CA ASP A 163 -4.10 3.28 -13.25
C ASP A 163 -5.43 3.25 -12.51
N VAL A 164 -6.17 4.34 -12.54
CA VAL A 164 -7.47 4.42 -11.88
C VAL A 164 -8.47 3.38 -12.38
N LEU A 165 -8.33 2.90 -13.63
CA LEU A 165 -9.19 1.85 -14.21
C LEU A 165 -8.74 0.43 -13.84
N THR A 166 -7.52 0.28 -13.33
CA THR A 166 -7.00 -0.97 -12.78
C THR A 166 -7.04 -1.02 -11.26
N ASP A 167 -7.31 0.11 -10.62
CA ASP A 167 -7.16 0.30 -9.19
C ASP A 167 -8.47 0.57 -8.46
N LEU A 168 -9.40 1.34 -9.05
CA LEU A 168 -10.71 1.57 -8.46
C LEU A 168 -11.59 0.32 -8.64
N ALA A 169 -11.85 -0.35 -7.52
CA ALA A 169 -12.73 -1.51 -7.49
C ALA A 169 -14.19 -1.09 -7.71
N ILE A 170 -14.94 -1.89 -8.47
CA ILE A 170 -16.33 -1.59 -8.87
C ILE A 170 -17.26 -1.93 -7.72
N LEU A 171 -18.26 -1.06 -7.51
CA LEU A 171 -19.28 -1.14 -6.48
C LEU A 171 -20.65 -1.55 -7.05
N PRO A 172 -21.50 -2.22 -6.23
CA PRO A 172 -22.84 -2.67 -6.65
C PRO A 172 -23.83 -1.51 -6.74
N ALA A 173 -24.05 -0.97 -7.93
CA ALA A 173 -24.99 0.12 -8.14
C ALA A 173 -26.41 -0.21 -7.65
N HIS A 174 -26.87 -1.47 -7.83
CA HIS A 174 -28.21 -1.92 -7.40
C HIS A 174 -28.43 -1.83 -5.87
N LEU A 175 -27.37 -1.73 -5.06
CA LEU A 175 -27.46 -1.57 -3.61
C LEU A 175 -27.15 -0.14 -3.13
N LEU A 176 -26.52 0.68 -3.97
CA LEU A 176 -25.96 1.95 -3.54
C LEU A 176 -26.52 3.16 -4.28
N ASP A 177 -27.13 3.00 -5.44
CA ASP A 177 -27.57 4.10 -6.31
C ASP A 177 -28.71 4.96 -5.73
N SER A 178 -29.48 4.41 -4.78
CA SER A 178 -30.51 5.14 -4.05
C SER A 178 -29.97 6.01 -2.91
N ILE A 179 -28.67 5.86 -2.57
CA ILE A 179 -28.02 6.58 -1.47
C ILE A 179 -27.37 7.84 -2.04
N PRO A 180 -27.66 9.03 -1.52
CA PRO A 180 -26.95 10.24 -1.91
C PRO A 180 -25.44 10.10 -1.71
N HIS A 181 -24.63 10.55 -2.66
CA HIS A 181 -23.17 10.39 -2.63
C HIS A 181 -22.53 10.89 -1.34
N ALA A 182 -23.01 12.01 -0.78
CA ALA A 182 -22.56 12.54 0.51
C ALA A 182 -22.79 11.59 1.71
N GLN A 183 -23.69 10.61 1.56
CA GLN A 183 -24.04 9.65 2.61
C GLN A 183 -23.39 8.27 2.40
N LEU A 184 -22.63 8.06 1.34
CA LEU A 184 -21.95 6.77 1.07
C LEU A 184 -21.03 6.35 2.21
N ARG A 185 -20.49 7.30 2.96
CA ARG A 185 -19.65 7.03 4.14
C ARG A 185 -20.37 6.27 5.25
N THR A 186 -21.68 6.44 5.38
CA THR A 186 -22.54 5.81 6.39
C THR A 186 -23.46 4.72 5.81
N ALA A 187 -23.27 4.37 4.56
CA ALA A 187 -24.08 3.34 3.89
C ALA A 187 -24.01 1.99 4.63
N ALA A 188 -25.13 1.32 4.80
CA ALA A 188 -25.23 0.01 5.45
C ALA A 188 -24.35 -1.06 4.77
N TRP A 189 -24.12 -0.92 3.46
CA TRP A 189 -23.23 -1.76 2.68
C TRP A 189 -21.81 -1.81 3.27
N ASN A 190 -21.29 -0.73 3.86
CA ASN A 190 -19.94 -0.68 4.43
C ASN A 190 -19.76 -1.68 5.59
N ALA A 191 -20.83 -2.01 6.32
CA ALA A 191 -20.82 -2.97 7.41
C ALA A 191 -21.00 -4.43 6.93
N ARG A 192 -21.70 -4.63 5.82
CA ARG A 192 -21.96 -5.95 5.21
C ARG A 192 -21.80 -5.88 3.68
N PRO A 193 -20.55 -5.76 3.21
CA PRO A 193 -20.31 -5.53 1.79
C PRO A 193 -20.64 -6.77 0.97
N VAL A 194 -21.38 -6.54 -0.13
CA VAL A 194 -21.60 -7.49 -1.22
C VAL A 194 -20.57 -7.19 -2.28
N GLY A 195 -19.74 -8.17 -2.62
CA GLY A 195 -18.69 -8.06 -3.63
C GLY A 195 -19.00 -8.91 -4.87
N ASN A 196 -18.05 -8.94 -5.80
CA ASN A 196 -18.05 -9.79 -7.00
C ASN A 196 -16.69 -10.48 -7.22
N GLY A 197 -15.81 -10.42 -6.24
CA GLY A 197 -14.47 -10.99 -6.27
C GLY A 197 -14.42 -12.48 -5.92
N PRO A 198 -13.18 -13.04 -5.80
CA PRO A 198 -12.98 -14.46 -5.51
C PRO A 198 -13.40 -14.87 -4.10
N PHE A 199 -13.53 -13.94 -3.16
CA PHE A 199 -14.01 -14.22 -1.82
C PHE A 199 -15.18 -13.33 -1.47
N ARG A 200 -16.15 -13.87 -0.70
CA ARG A 200 -17.30 -13.16 -0.16
C ARG A 200 -17.08 -12.76 1.29
N PHE A 201 -17.59 -11.63 1.69
CA PHE A 201 -17.58 -11.17 3.09
C PHE A 201 -18.44 -12.10 3.96
N VAL A 202 -17.93 -12.39 5.17
CA VAL A 202 -18.65 -13.20 6.19
C VAL A 202 -18.87 -12.39 7.45
N ALA A 203 -17.81 -11.80 8.02
CA ALA A 203 -17.88 -11.06 9.27
C ALA A 203 -16.73 -10.05 9.40
N HIS A 204 -16.99 -9.00 10.18
CA HIS A 204 -15.99 -8.08 10.66
C HIS A 204 -16.16 -7.90 12.17
N GLU A 205 -15.09 -8.11 12.92
CA GLU A 205 -14.96 -7.78 14.32
C GLU A 205 -13.97 -6.60 14.42
N PRO A 206 -14.45 -5.39 14.72
CA PRO A 206 -13.62 -4.18 14.71
C PRO A 206 -12.34 -4.33 15.52
N ASN A 207 -11.20 -3.91 14.97
CA ASN A 207 -9.86 -4.03 15.54
C ASN A 207 -9.43 -5.46 15.91
N ARG A 208 -10.11 -6.48 15.38
CA ARG A 208 -9.76 -7.88 15.60
C ARG A 208 -9.58 -8.66 14.32
N ARG A 209 -10.59 -8.73 13.46
CA ARG A 209 -10.50 -9.53 12.23
C ARG A 209 -11.57 -9.22 11.20
N TRP A 210 -11.21 -9.49 9.94
CA TRP A 210 -12.11 -9.61 8.80
C TRP A 210 -12.11 -11.04 8.31
N VAL A 211 -13.28 -11.60 8.08
CA VAL A 211 -13.48 -12.99 7.66
C VAL A 211 -14.09 -13.01 6.27
N PHE A 212 -13.44 -13.71 5.36
CA PHE A 212 -13.91 -13.93 3.99
C PHE A 212 -13.99 -15.43 3.71
N ALA A 213 -15.03 -15.86 2.96
CA ALA A 213 -15.19 -17.22 2.48
C ALA A 213 -15.04 -17.26 0.96
N LYS A 214 -14.60 -18.38 0.42
CA LYS A 214 -14.47 -18.56 -1.04
C LYS A 214 -15.80 -18.29 -1.75
N ASN A 215 -15.74 -17.69 -2.92
CA ASN A 215 -16.83 -17.60 -3.86
C ASN A 215 -16.82 -18.84 -4.76
N ALA A 216 -17.73 -19.79 -4.52
CA ALA A 216 -17.83 -21.02 -5.28
C ALA A 216 -18.23 -20.81 -6.75
N GLU A 217 -18.81 -19.64 -7.05
CA GLU A 217 -19.28 -19.27 -8.39
C GLU A 217 -18.29 -18.34 -9.13
N PHE A 218 -17.08 -18.17 -8.60
CA PHE A 218 -16.09 -17.31 -9.27
C PHE A 218 -15.73 -17.90 -10.64
N PRO A 219 -15.68 -17.08 -11.72
CA PRO A 219 -15.59 -17.56 -13.09
C PRO A 219 -14.34 -18.42 -13.37
N LEU A 220 -14.54 -19.60 -14.00
CA LEU A 220 -13.45 -20.50 -14.39
C LEU A 220 -12.43 -19.82 -15.31
N ALA A 221 -12.87 -18.94 -16.19
CA ALA A 221 -11.97 -18.19 -17.08
C ALA A 221 -11.06 -17.18 -16.32
N LEU A 222 -11.30 -16.94 -15.03
CA LEU A 222 -10.48 -16.11 -14.14
C LEU A 222 -9.69 -16.95 -13.12
N GLY A 223 -9.67 -18.26 -13.30
CA GLY A 223 -9.00 -19.22 -12.41
C GLY A 223 -9.94 -20.07 -11.57
N GLY A 224 -11.25 -19.77 -11.58
CA GLY A 224 -12.26 -20.49 -10.81
C GLY A 224 -12.25 -20.19 -9.31
N PRO A 225 -13.03 -20.93 -8.53
CA PRO A 225 -13.11 -20.76 -7.09
C PRO A 225 -11.74 -20.88 -6.41
N PRO A 226 -11.47 -20.05 -5.38
CA PRO A 226 -10.26 -20.18 -4.58
C PRO A 226 -10.07 -21.57 -3.97
N HIS A 227 -8.81 -22.00 -3.81
CA HIS A 227 -8.50 -23.30 -3.20
C HIS A 227 -8.63 -23.29 -1.67
N ILE A 228 -8.50 -22.12 -1.03
CA ILE A 228 -8.74 -21.97 0.40
C ILE A 228 -10.22 -21.62 0.65
N ASP A 229 -10.82 -22.22 1.68
CA ASP A 229 -12.23 -22.00 1.98
C ASP A 229 -12.46 -20.69 2.74
N ARG A 230 -11.47 -20.26 3.54
CA ARG A 230 -11.52 -19.03 4.30
C ARG A 230 -10.20 -18.26 4.22
N PHE A 231 -10.32 -16.97 4.04
CA PHE A 231 -9.25 -16.00 4.19
C PHE A 231 -9.60 -15.05 5.34
N ILE A 232 -8.76 -14.98 6.37
CA ILE A 232 -9.00 -14.18 7.56
C ILE A 232 -7.87 -13.17 7.72
N VAL A 233 -8.20 -11.89 7.71
CA VAL A 233 -7.27 -10.82 8.07
C VAL A 233 -7.39 -10.57 9.56
N VAL A 234 -6.34 -10.88 10.31
CA VAL A 234 -6.26 -10.69 11.76
C VAL A 234 -5.49 -9.41 12.06
N VAL A 235 -6.03 -8.57 12.94
CA VAL A 235 -5.37 -7.33 13.35
C VAL A 235 -4.41 -7.64 14.50
N VAL A 236 -3.11 -7.49 14.25
CA VAL A 236 -2.04 -7.65 15.25
C VAL A 236 -1.04 -6.50 15.01
N ASP A 237 -1.08 -5.50 15.85
CA ASP A 237 -0.27 -4.28 15.70
C ASP A 237 1.18 -4.51 16.14
N GLU A 238 1.37 -5.17 17.28
CA GLU A 238 2.68 -5.32 17.89
C GLU A 238 3.56 -6.35 17.13
N PRO A 239 4.76 -5.96 16.64
CA PRO A 239 5.62 -6.82 15.79
C PRO A 239 6.07 -8.13 16.46
N MET A 240 6.36 -8.11 17.78
CA MET A 240 6.81 -9.30 18.49
C MET A 240 5.67 -10.29 18.73
N ILE A 241 4.45 -9.81 18.99
CA ILE A 241 3.26 -10.66 19.11
C ILE A 241 2.98 -11.33 17.75
N LYS A 242 3.09 -10.57 16.67
CA LYS A 242 2.95 -11.07 15.30
C LYS A 242 3.95 -12.18 14.97
N LEU A 243 5.22 -11.97 15.33
CA LEU A 243 6.29 -12.96 15.15
C LEU A 243 6.03 -14.21 15.99
N ALA A 244 5.64 -14.05 17.26
CA ALA A 244 5.35 -15.17 18.16
C ALA A 244 4.17 -16.02 17.65
N ALA A 245 3.08 -15.39 17.22
CA ALA A 245 1.91 -16.07 16.65
C ALA A 245 2.24 -16.81 15.34
N LEU A 246 3.13 -16.24 14.51
CA LEU A 246 3.62 -16.91 13.30
C LEU A 246 4.44 -18.17 13.65
N VAL A 247 5.32 -18.09 14.66
CA VAL A 247 6.13 -19.22 15.15
C VAL A 247 5.25 -20.31 15.76
N ALA A 248 4.21 -19.92 16.51
CA ALA A 248 3.24 -20.84 17.11
C ALA A 248 2.30 -21.50 16.07
N GLY A 249 2.30 -21.04 14.81
CA GLY A 249 1.38 -21.51 13.78
C GLY A 249 -0.04 -20.97 13.90
N GLU A 250 -0.24 -19.95 14.74
CA GLU A 250 -1.52 -19.22 14.90
C GLU A 250 -1.74 -18.22 13.75
N LEU A 251 -0.69 -17.88 13.00
CA LEU A 251 -0.73 -17.10 11.77
C LEU A 251 -0.03 -17.88 10.66
N ASP A 252 -0.53 -17.72 9.44
CA ASP A 252 0.07 -18.32 8.25
C ASP A 252 0.99 -17.37 7.49
N PHE A 253 0.68 -16.08 7.54
CA PHE A 253 1.34 -15.06 6.75
C PHE A 253 1.32 -13.73 7.50
N ALA A 254 2.48 -13.13 7.71
CA ALA A 254 2.60 -11.89 8.48
C ALA A 254 3.80 -11.05 8.04
N GLY A 255 3.61 -9.74 7.96
CA GLY A 255 4.71 -8.79 7.87
C GLY A 255 5.61 -8.88 9.09
N ILE A 256 6.91 -8.96 8.89
CA ILE A 256 7.92 -8.99 9.96
C ILE A 256 8.92 -7.86 9.79
N SER A 257 9.49 -7.40 10.89
CA SER A 257 10.57 -6.43 10.84
C SER A 257 11.82 -7.06 10.20
N PRO A 258 12.55 -6.36 9.33
CA PRO A 258 13.74 -6.87 8.66
C PRO A 258 14.77 -7.50 9.59
N GLN A 259 14.99 -6.93 10.77
CA GLN A 259 15.89 -7.45 11.82
C GLN A 259 15.56 -8.88 12.26
N HIS A 260 14.31 -9.31 12.16
CA HIS A 260 13.87 -10.65 12.57
C HIS A 260 13.95 -11.69 11.43
N ALA A 261 14.25 -11.28 10.20
CA ALA A 261 14.30 -12.17 9.05
C ALA A 261 15.28 -13.32 9.22
N ALA A 262 16.45 -13.06 9.81
CA ALA A 262 17.44 -14.11 10.08
C ALA A 262 16.92 -15.16 11.06
N PHE A 263 16.13 -14.79 12.04
CA PHE A 263 15.45 -15.73 12.95
C PHE A 263 14.42 -16.59 12.22
N VAL A 264 13.53 -15.96 11.43
CA VAL A 264 12.50 -16.67 10.66
C VAL A 264 13.12 -17.66 9.67
N ARG A 265 14.22 -17.30 8.98
CA ARG A 265 14.95 -18.21 8.04
C ARG A 265 15.50 -19.47 8.72
N ARG A 266 15.83 -19.41 10.01
CA ARG A 266 16.34 -20.55 10.79
C ARG A 266 15.23 -21.44 11.34
N HIS A 267 13.98 -20.99 11.34
CA HIS A 267 12.84 -21.75 11.87
C HIS A 267 12.31 -22.71 10.79
N ALA A 268 12.37 -24.04 11.04
CA ALA A 268 12.03 -25.07 10.05
C ALA A 268 10.60 -24.99 9.49
N GLY A 269 9.65 -24.48 10.27
CA GLY A 269 8.24 -24.32 9.87
C GLY A 269 7.92 -23.03 9.12
N LEU A 270 8.92 -22.14 8.92
CA LEU A 270 8.71 -20.82 8.34
C LEU A 270 9.62 -20.55 7.15
N MET A 271 9.23 -19.62 6.31
CA MET A 271 10.04 -19.07 5.23
C MET A 271 9.84 -17.56 5.11
N ILE A 272 10.80 -16.89 4.50
CA ILE A 272 10.70 -15.48 4.14
C ILE A 272 10.17 -15.36 2.72
N ARG A 273 9.25 -14.42 2.53
CA ARG A 273 8.87 -13.85 1.24
C ARG A 273 9.13 -12.36 1.29
N ASP A 274 9.90 -11.86 0.34
CA ASP A 274 10.15 -10.43 0.22
C ASP A 274 9.86 -9.97 -1.21
N TYR A 275 9.45 -8.72 -1.36
CA TYR A 275 9.05 -8.15 -2.64
C TYR A 275 9.33 -6.64 -2.66
N PRO A 276 9.67 -6.05 -3.83
CA PRO A 276 9.90 -4.62 -3.92
C PRO A 276 8.59 -3.85 -3.71
N VAL A 277 8.63 -2.76 -2.95
CA VAL A 277 7.50 -1.84 -2.81
C VAL A 277 7.54 -0.76 -3.89
N ILE A 278 6.37 -0.26 -4.30
CA ILE A 278 6.25 0.67 -5.43
C ILE A 278 6.62 2.13 -5.08
N PHE A 279 7.04 2.41 -3.88
CA PHE A 279 7.41 3.77 -3.47
C PHE A 279 8.83 3.81 -2.90
N PRO A 280 9.69 4.73 -3.42
CA PRO A 280 11.00 4.99 -2.83
C PRO A 280 10.88 5.87 -1.59
N TYR A 281 11.86 5.76 -0.69
CA TYR A 281 12.05 6.70 0.40
C TYR A 281 13.07 7.77 0.01
N GLY A 282 12.79 9.00 0.43
CA GLY A 282 13.66 10.13 0.15
C GLY A 282 13.74 11.14 1.28
N LEU A 283 14.85 11.88 1.29
CA LEU A 283 14.99 13.14 2.00
C LEU A 283 14.55 14.27 1.06
N VAL A 284 13.37 14.79 1.28
CA VAL A 284 12.68 15.78 0.43
C VAL A 284 13.01 17.18 0.93
N PHE A 285 13.38 18.07 0.04
CA PHE A 285 13.65 19.48 0.33
C PHE A 285 12.56 20.38 -0.25
N ASN A 286 12.17 21.39 0.52
CA ASN A 286 11.42 22.52 -0.03
C ASN A 286 12.41 23.53 -0.61
N THR A 287 12.52 23.55 -1.94
CA THR A 287 13.52 24.39 -2.63
C THR A 287 13.12 25.87 -2.73
N ARG A 288 11.96 26.26 -2.19
CA ARG A 288 11.48 27.63 -2.22
C ARG A 288 12.10 28.50 -1.11
N GLN A 289 12.75 27.88 -0.13
CA GLN A 289 13.25 28.58 1.05
C GLN A 289 14.64 28.09 1.50
N PRO A 290 15.40 28.97 2.20
CA PRO A 290 16.68 28.60 2.76
C PRO A 290 16.58 27.41 3.75
N PRO A 291 17.65 26.60 3.84
CA PRO A 291 18.90 26.70 3.08
C PRO A 291 18.86 25.99 1.73
N PHE A 292 17.75 25.28 1.40
CA PHE A 292 17.67 24.40 0.25
C PHE A 292 17.20 25.08 -1.06
N ASP A 293 17.02 26.39 -1.07
CA ASP A 293 16.95 27.20 -2.29
C ASP A 293 18.27 27.18 -3.08
N ASP A 294 19.41 27.05 -2.38
CA ASP A 294 20.74 26.91 -3.00
C ASP A 294 21.00 25.45 -3.41
N PRO A 295 21.16 25.15 -4.74
CA PRO A 295 21.42 23.79 -5.21
C PRO A 295 22.75 23.21 -4.71
N ARG A 296 23.74 24.06 -4.37
CA ARG A 296 25.03 23.63 -3.82
C ARG A 296 24.89 23.03 -2.43
N ILE A 297 23.96 23.54 -1.62
CA ILE A 297 23.66 22.99 -0.30
C ILE A 297 22.96 21.63 -0.44
N ARG A 298 22.05 21.48 -1.42
CA ARG A 298 21.43 20.17 -1.71
C ARG A 298 22.46 19.14 -2.18
N LEU A 299 23.41 19.58 -3.05
CA LEU A 299 24.52 18.73 -3.48
C LEU A 299 25.43 18.32 -2.29
N ALA A 300 25.79 19.25 -1.40
CA ALA A 300 26.57 18.95 -0.22
C ALA A 300 25.88 17.93 0.69
N ALA A 301 24.56 18.03 0.87
CA ALA A 301 23.78 17.04 1.61
C ALA A 301 23.82 15.66 0.91
N ALA A 302 23.66 15.61 -0.41
CA ALA A 302 23.69 14.36 -1.16
C ALA A 302 25.06 13.65 -1.10
N LEU A 303 26.14 14.40 -1.14
CA LEU A 303 27.52 13.89 -1.02
C LEU A 303 27.85 13.36 0.39
N ALA A 304 27.11 13.78 1.42
CA ALA A 304 27.36 13.41 2.81
C ALA A 304 26.67 12.10 3.24
N ILE A 305 25.62 11.69 2.55
CA ILE A 305 24.76 10.57 2.97
C ILE A 305 25.24 9.26 2.37
N ASP A 306 25.60 8.31 3.24
CA ASP A 306 25.92 6.93 2.85
C ASP A 306 24.61 6.13 2.73
N ARG A 307 24.13 5.97 1.50
CA ARG A 307 22.89 5.24 1.20
C ARG A 307 23.05 3.73 1.37
N GLN A 308 24.28 3.21 1.18
CA GLN A 308 24.55 1.79 1.39
C GLN A 308 24.50 1.43 2.88
N GLU A 309 25.01 2.31 3.75
CA GLU A 309 24.88 2.13 5.21
C GLU A 309 23.40 2.04 5.66
N ILE A 310 22.50 2.84 5.03
CA ILE A 310 21.06 2.76 5.31
C ILE A 310 20.50 1.39 4.89
N VAL A 311 20.86 0.91 3.70
CA VAL A 311 20.39 -0.39 3.20
C VAL A 311 20.90 -1.53 4.11
N ASP A 312 22.16 -1.53 4.47
CA ASP A 312 22.77 -2.64 5.23
C ASP A 312 22.47 -2.55 6.73
N GLY A 313 22.57 -1.37 7.32
CA GLY A 313 22.48 -1.16 8.77
C GLY A 313 21.04 -0.99 9.26
N TYR A 314 20.22 -0.17 8.57
CA TYR A 314 18.87 0.11 8.99
C TYR A 314 17.85 -0.90 8.40
N LEU A 315 18.04 -1.33 7.15
CA LEU A 315 17.11 -2.21 6.44
C LEU A 315 17.59 -3.67 6.34
N PHE A 316 18.75 -4.00 6.94
CA PHE A 316 19.30 -5.37 6.99
C PHE A 316 19.36 -6.03 5.60
N GLY A 317 19.66 -5.27 4.55
CA GLY A 317 19.71 -5.71 3.16
C GLY A 317 18.34 -5.87 2.47
N PHE A 318 17.23 -5.54 3.13
CA PHE A 318 15.89 -5.60 2.52
C PHE A 318 15.50 -4.27 1.84
N ALA A 319 16.41 -3.75 1.04
CA ALA A 319 16.20 -2.61 0.18
C ALA A 319 17.24 -2.60 -0.94
N SER A 320 17.02 -1.76 -1.94
CA SER A 320 18.03 -1.29 -2.89
C SER A 320 18.17 0.22 -2.78
N ILE A 321 19.33 0.75 -3.15
CA ILE A 321 19.48 2.21 -3.27
C ILE A 321 18.50 2.69 -4.35
N ALA A 322 17.72 3.71 -4.02
CA ALA A 322 16.87 4.37 -5.01
C ALA A 322 17.69 5.40 -5.79
N ASP A 323 17.50 5.44 -7.10
CA ASP A 323 18.22 6.35 -8.01
C ASP A 323 17.31 7.37 -8.68
N GLY A 324 16.03 7.40 -8.33
CA GLY A 324 15.08 8.34 -8.86
C GLY A 324 13.68 8.24 -8.24
N PRO A 325 12.77 9.08 -8.74
CA PRO A 325 11.37 9.07 -8.31
C PRO A 325 10.61 7.82 -8.75
N VAL A 326 11.00 7.21 -9.87
CA VAL A 326 10.35 6.00 -10.40
C VAL A 326 11.10 4.79 -9.92
N PRO A 327 10.47 3.86 -9.20
CA PRO A 327 11.13 2.65 -8.71
C PRO A 327 11.60 1.72 -9.84
N ALA A 328 12.73 1.07 -9.64
CA ALA A 328 13.21 0.03 -10.55
C ALA A 328 12.14 -1.08 -10.69
N GLY A 329 11.80 -1.42 -11.94
CA GLY A 329 10.75 -2.40 -12.26
C GLY A 329 9.38 -1.77 -12.58
N VAL A 330 9.16 -0.48 -12.36
CA VAL A 330 7.97 0.23 -12.83
C VAL A 330 8.16 0.63 -14.30
N PRO A 331 7.16 0.47 -15.18
CA PRO A 331 7.23 0.96 -16.55
C PRO A 331 7.59 2.44 -16.61
N GLY A 332 8.53 2.81 -17.50
CA GLY A 332 9.03 4.18 -17.59
C GLY A 332 10.19 4.51 -16.65
N TYR A 333 10.64 3.55 -15.83
CA TYR A 333 11.86 3.71 -15.07
C TYR A 333 13.08 3.94 -15.98
N VAL A 334 13.88 4.93 -15.62
CA VAL A 334 15.20 5.20 -16.21
C VAL A 334 16.18 5.47 -15.07
N PRO A 335 17.32 4.77 -14.99
CA PRO A 335 18.28 4.98 -13.90
C PRO A 335 18.99 6.32 -14.05
N PHE A 336 18.94 7.13 -13.01
CA PHE A 336 19.70 8.36 -12.86
C PHE A 336 20.41 8.33 -11.51
N PRO A 337 21.55 7.61 -11.38
CA PRO A 337 22.24 7.48 -10.10
C PRO A 337 22.62 8.86 -9.55
N GLY A 338 22.28 9.08 -8.29
CA GLY A 338 22.61 10.33 -7.61
C GLY A 338 24.12 10.46 -7.34
N PRO A 339 24.55 11.60 -6.78
CA PRO A 339 25.95 11.84 -6.45
C PRO A 339 26.55 10.71 -5.59
N PRO A 340 27.83 10.38 -5.78
CA PRO A 340 28.52 9.38 -4.96
C PRO A 340 28.74 9.92 -3.55
N LEU A 341 29.00 9.01 -2.59
CA LEU A 341 29.43 9.37 -1.25
C LEU A 341 30.80 10.08 -1.34
N ALA A 342 30.88 11.33 -0.91
CA ALA A 342 32.09 12.14 -0.92
C ALA A 342 32.04 13.22 0.19
N PRO A 343 32.12 12.82 1.49
CA PRO A 343 31.94 13.76 2.60
C PRO A 343 33.00 14.85 2.66
N ASP A 344 34.23 14.60 2.18
CA ASP A 344 35.26 15.63 2.09
C ASP A 344 34.89 16.73 1.09
N SER A 345 34.36 16.35 -0.07
CA SER A 345 33.84 17.29 -1.07
C SER A 345 32.66 18.09 -0.51
N ALA A 346 31.77 17.46 0.27
CA ALA A 346 30.67 18.16 0.94
C ALA A 346 31.21 19.22 1.93
N ARG A 347 32.21 18.87 2.77
CA ARG A 347 32.85 19.84 3.69
C ARG A 347 33.49 21.01 2.96
N HIS A 348 34.27 20.73 1.91
CA HIS A 348 34.89 21.79 1.10
C HIS A 348 33.84 22.70 0.45
N LEU A 349 32.76 22.13 -0.08
CA LEU A 349 31.68 22.91 -0.69
C LEU A 349 31.02 23.84 0.33
N LEU A 350 30.64 23.36 1.51
CA LEU A 350 30.04 24.18 2.57
C LEU A 350 31.00 25.25 3.09
N ALA A 351 32.29 24.91 3.26
CA ALA A 351 33.32 25.88 3.66
C ALA A 351 33.48 27.01 2.63
N SER A 352 33.46 26.67 1.32
CA SER A 352 33.54 27.66 0.24
C SER A 352 32.36 28.61 0.21
N LEU A 353 31.20 28.20 0.73
CA LEU A 353 30.00 29.02 0.82
C LEU A 353 29.98 29.91 2.09
N GLY A 354 30.93 29.68 3.04
CA GLY A 354 30.96 30.37 4.33
C GLY A 354 29.68 30.16 5.15
N ARG A 355 28.98 29.05 4.92
CA ARG A 355 27.68 28.78 5.54
C ARG A 355 27.70 27.53 6.38
N ARG A 356 26.97 27.56 7.49
CA ARG A 356 26.63 26.43 8.32
C ARG A 356 25.11 26.25 8.26
N PRO A 357 24.62 25.47 7.30
CA PRO A 357 23.18 25.34 7.09
C PRO A 357 22.50 24.69 8.31
N ARG A 358 21.41 25.34 8.78
CA ARG A 358 20.57 24.82 9.86
C ARG A 358 19.17 24.59 9.34
N PHE A 359 18.56 23.45 9.69
CA PHE A 359 17.19 23.13 9.30
C PHE A 359 16.51 22.12 10.22
N GLU A 360 15.18 22.13 10.17
CA GLU A 360 14.32 21.14 10.80
C GLU A 360 14.08 19.99 9.82
N LEU A 361 14.32 18.76 10.27
CA LEU A 361 14.03 17.52 9.53
C LEU A 361 12.73 16.93 10.07
N LEU A 362 11.66 17.02 9.29
CA LEU A 362 10.36 16.46 9.64
C LEU A 362 10.29 14.97 9.36
N THR A 363 9.66 14.22 10.26
CA THR A 363 9.31 12.82 10.08
C THR A 363 8.04 12.47 10.83
N VAL A 364 7.41 11.35 10.47
CA VAL A 364 6.24 10.80 11.18
C VAL A 364 6.73 9.90 12.31
N GLY A 365 6.17 10.08 13.49
CA GLY A 365 6.46 9.21 14.64
C GLY A 365 6.38 9.92 15.98
N SER A 366 6.62 9.14 17.03
CA SER A 366 6.64 9.62 18.43
C SER A 366 7.63 8.86 19.33
N GLY A 367 8.52 8.07 18.72
CA GLY A 367 9.48 7.22 19.44
C GLY A 367 10.91 7.40 18.95
N GLU A 368 11.62 6.31 18.78
CA GLU A 368 12.95 6.32 18.16
C GLU A 368 12.85 6.69 16.68
N ALA A 369 13.86 7.36 16.17
CA ALA A 369 13.95 7.80 14.78
C ALA A 369 15.33 7.39 14.19
N PRO A 370 15.62 6.09 14.08
CA PRO A 370 16.97 5.61 13.75
C PRO A 370 17.45 6.06 12.37
N LEU A 371 16.58 6.08 11.36
CA LEU A 371 16.92 6.57 10.03
C LEU A 371 17.29 8.05 10.06
N GLU A 372 16.47 8.86 10.72
CA GLU A 372 16.67 10.30 10.84
C GLU A 372 17.93 10.63 11.66
N GLN A 373 18.21 9.84 12.69
CA GLN A 373 19.45 9.96 13.49
C GLN A 373 20.69 9.61 12.66
N MET A 374 20.64 8.58 11.81
CA MET A 374 21.71 8.28 10.87
C MET A 374 21.94 9.44 9.90
N LEU A 375 20.87 9.99 9.31
CA LEU A 375 20.97 11.16 8.43
C LEU A 375 21.53 12.38 9.16
N GLN A 376 21.04 12.67 10.36
CA GLN A 376 21.53 13.77 11.20
C GLN A 376 23.04 13.63 11.47
N ALA A 377 23.50 12.44 11.85
CA ALA A 377 24.92 12.21 12.15
C ALA A 377 25.81 12.43 10.91
N ARG A 378 25.40 11.91 9.74
CA ARG A 378 26.15 12.08 8.48
C ARG A 378 26.19 13.53 8.01
N LEU A 379 25.08 14.23 8.13
CA LEU A 379 24.97 15.66 7.77
C LEU A 379 25.77 16.53 8.75
N ALA A 380 25.70 16.26 10.06
CA ALA A 380 26.47 16.97 11.07
C ALA A 380 27.99 16.83 10.87
N ALA A 381 28.46 15.65 10.45
CA ALA A 381 29.88 15.38 10.19
C ALA A 381 30.48 16.26 9.08
N VAL A 382 29.66 16.82 8.19
CA VAL A 382 30.11 17.72 7.13
C VAL A 382 29.77 19.19 7.40
N GLY A 383 29.06 19.51 8.49
CA GLY A 383 28.83 20.89 8.93
C GLY A 383 27.39 21.38 8.88
N PHE A 384 26.39 20.51 8.65
CA PHE A 384 24.98 20.85 8.83
C PHE A 384 24.61 20.84 10.32
N ASP A 385 23.64 21.66 10.70
CA ASP A 385 22.98 21.65 12.00
C ASP A 385 21.51 21.22 11.81
N VAL A 386 21.22 19.97 12.17
CA VAL A 386 19.95 19.29 11.88
C VAL A 386 19.18 19.04 13.17
N THR A 387 17.94 19.50 13.23
CA THR A 387 17.02 19.19 14.34
C THR A 387 15.93 18.26 13.86
N ILE A 388 15.85 17.05 14.40
CA ILE A 388 14.79 16.08 14.09
C ILE A 388 13.49 16.51 14.78
N ARG A 389 12.40 16.54 14.03
CA ARG A 389 11.06 16.82 14.56
C ARG A 389 10.08 15.74 14.10
N GLN A 390 9.67 14.92 15.05
CA GLN A 390 8.61 13.94 14.85
C GLN A 390 7.24 14.57 15.00
N LEU A 391 6.33 14.20 14.14
CA LEU A 391 4.94 14.67 14.14
C LEU A 391 4.00 13.47 14.03
N GLU A 392 2.79 13.62 14.56
CA GLU A 392 1.69 12.72 14.25
C GLU A 392 1.37 12.84 12.74
N LEU A 393 0.86 11.75 12.14
CA LEU A 393 0.69 11.63 10.69
C LEU A 393 -0.13 12.77 10.08
N SER A 394 -1.26 13.15 10.71
CA SER A 394 -2.13 14.20 10.16
C SER A 394 -1.46 15.58 10.22
N ALA A 395 -0.73 15.87 11.29
CA ALA A 395 0.05 17.10 11.44
C ALA A 395 1.21 17.15 10.43
N PHE A 396 1.90 16.02 10.21
CA PHE A 396 2.93 15.89 9.19
C PHE A 396 2.37 16.17 7.79
N LEU A 397 1.28 15.49 7.42
CA LEU A 397 0.63 15.67 6.12
C LEU A 397 0.15 17.11 5.92
N GLY A 398 -0.41 17.72 6.96
CA GLY A 398 -0.86 19.12 6.93
C GLY A 398 0.28 20.13 6.69
N ARG A 399 1.48 19.89 7.25
CA ARG A 399 2.66 20.73 7.01
C ARG A 399 3.28 20.49 5.64
N VAL A 400 3.45 19.24 5.25
CA VAL A 400 4.17 18.86 4.03
C VAL A 400 3.30 19.07 2.79
N TYR A 401 2.07 18.56 2.77
CA TYR A 401 1.17 18.61 1.62
C TYR A 401 0.14 19.75 1.69
N GLY A 402 0.08 20.47 2.81
CA GLY A 402 -0.80 21.63 2.92
C GLY A 402 -0.42 22.74 1.94
N PRO A 403 -1.31 23.69 1.65
CA PRO A 403 -1.13 24.68 0.57
C PRO A 403 0.07 25.62 0.78
N ARG A 404 0.62 25.70 1.99
CA ARG A 404 1.79 26.53 2.32
C ARG A 404 3.11 25.79 2.21
N HIS A 405 3.09 24.44 2.13
CA HIS A 405 4.29 23.59 2.21
C HIS A 405 5.23 24.05 3.35
N ASP A 406 4.70 24.05 4.59
CA ASP A 406 5.39 24.58 5.78
C ASP A 406 6.43 23.56 6.32
N PHE A 407 7.47 23.31 5.54
CA PHE A 407 8.59 22.45 5.91
C PHE A 407 9.86 22.89 5.20
N THR A 408 11.02 22.59 5.78
CA THR A 408 12.33 22.81 5.18
C THR A 408 12.86 21.53 4.54
N ALA A 409 12.84 20.44 5.29
CA ALA A 409 13.16 19.10 4.83
C ALA A 409 12.26 18.06 5.50
N ALA A 410 11.97 16.95 4.81
CA ALA A 410 11.19 15.85 5.34
C ALA A 410 11.73 14.50 4.88
N VAL A 411 11.75 13.50 5.77
CA VAL A 411 11.99 12.10 5.40
C VAL A 411 10.66 11.39 5.25
N MET A 412 10.43 10.80 4.08
CA MET A 412 9.17 10.15 3.79
C MET A 412 9.25 9.18 2.62
N GLY A 413 8.29 8.24 2.58
CA GLY A 413 8.01 7.49 1.37
C GLY A 413 7.30 8.37 0.34
N ILE A 414 7.78 8.36 -0.90
CA ILE A 414 7.16 9.08 -1.99
C ILE A 414 6.09 8.18 -2.61
N PRO A 415 4.79 8.54 -2.57
CA PRO A 415 3.75 7.74 -3.20
C PRO A 415 4.08 7.53 -4.69
N GLY A 416 4.06 6.26 -5.12
CA GLY A 416 4.29 5.87 -6.50
C GLY A 416 3.07 5.15 -7.08
N ASP A 417 2.90 5.24 -8.39
CA ASP A 417 1.95 4.45 -9.17
C ASP A 417 2.58 4.06 -10.51
N VAL A 418 1.91 3.19 -11.25
CA VAL A 418 2.41 2.69 -12.55
C VAL A 418 2.27 3.76 -13.64
N GLY A 419 1.31 4.67 -13.51
CA GLY A 419 1.02 5.73 -14.47
C GLY A 419 1.90 6.97 -14.33
N LEU A 420 2.74 7.03 -13.29
CA LEU A 420 3.69 8.13 -13.01
C LEU A 420 3.02 9.50 -12.81
N GLY A 421 1.72 9.53 -12.54
CA GLY A 421 0.96 10.77 -12.33
C GLY A 421 1.43 11.58 -11.11
N TYR A 422 2.08 10.92 -10.14
CA TYR A 422 2.59 11.54 -8.93
C TYR A 422 3.83 12.44 -9.15
N LEU A 423 4.48 12.39 -10.32
CA LEU A 423 5.66 13.21 -10.61
C LEU A 423 5.35 14.71 -10.59
N GLN A 424 4.16 15.11 -11.08
CA GLN A 424 3.73 16.52 -11.05
C GLN A 424 3.50 17.02 -9.62
N PRO A 425 2.66 16.37 -8.78
CA PRO A 425 2.53 16.70 -7.36
C PRO A 425 3.85 16.71 -6.59
N LEU A 426 4.80 15.83 -6.92
CA LEU A 426 6.13 15.83 -6.31
C LEU A 426 6.94 17.07 -6.68
N GLY A 427 6.81 17.52 -7.93
CA GLY A 427 7.39 18.81 -8.38
C GLY A 427 6.80 19.98 -7.60
N ASP A 428 5.48 20.02 -7.46
CA ASP A 428 4.79 21.05 -6.69
C ASP A 428 5.22 21.01 -5.22
N LEU A 429 5.33 19.83 -4.62
CA LEU A 429 5.81 19.65 -3.26
C LEU A 429 7.21 20.25 -3.05
N THR A 430 8.12 19.95 -3.95
CA THR A 430 9.53 20.36 -3.84
C THR A 430 9.79 21.78 -4.33
N GLY A 431 8.89 22.38 -5.09
CA GLY A 431 9.05 23.70 -5.68
C GLY A 431 9.79 23.71 -7.01
N ILE A 432 9.82 22.58 -7.72
CA ILE A 432 10.47 22.46 -9.01
C ILE A 432 9.42 22.17 -10.09
N PRO A 433 9.29 23.01 -11.12
CA PRO A 433 8.41 22.73 -12.25
C PRO A 433 8.88 21.46 -12.98
N VAL A 434 8.01 20.46 -13.06
CA VAL A 434 8.32 19.15 -13.65
C VAL A 434 7.79 19.09 -15.09
N PRO A 435 8.60 18.61 -16.06
CA PRO A 435 8.14 18.36 -17.43
C PRO A 435 7.04 17.28 -17.46
N ALA A 436 6.16 17.36 -18.46
CA ALA A 436 5.14 16.34 -18.69
C ALA A 436 5.73 14.99 -19.14
N ASP A 437 6.88 15.00 -19.81
CA ASP A 437 7.61 13.79 -20.19
C ASP A 437 8.24 13.13 -18.96
N PRO A 438 7.88 11.87 -18.61
CA PRO A 438 8.39 11.21 -17.41
C PRO A 438 9.90 11.00 -17.38
N VAL A 439 10.55 10.82 -18.51
CA VAL A 439 12.02 10.65 -18.58
C VAL A 439 12.72 11.96 -18.29
N ALA A 440 12.24 13.06 -18.91
CA ALA A 440 12.74 14.40 -18.62
C ALA A 440 12.50 14.81 -17.16
N ALA A 441 11.36 14.39 -16.57
CA ALA A 441 11.07 14.59 -15.16
C ALA A 441 12.10 13.89 -14.26
N GLN A 442 12.38 12.60 -14.50
CA GLN A 442 13.36 11.83 -13.73
C GLN A 442 14.76 12.46 -13.82
N ARG A 443 15.18 12.87 -15.02
CA ARG A 443 16.44 13.58 -15.23
C ARG A 443 16.49 14.88 -14.43
N LEU A 444 15.43 15.67 -14.46
CA LEU A 444 15.35 16.93 -13.70
C LEU A 444 15.52 16.71 -12.19
N PHE A 445 14.89 15.69 -11.64
CA PHE A 445 15.06 15.33 -10.22
C PHE A 445 16.52 14.95 -9.90
N ALA A 446 17.20 14.24 -10.79
CA ALA A 446 18.60 13.88 -10.61
C ALA A 446 19.54 15.10 -10.70
N GLU A 447 19.28 16.04 -11.63
CA GLU A 447 20.10 17.23 -11.82
C GLU A 447 19.89 18.30 -10.75
N ARG A 448 18.64 18.49 -10.30
CA ARG A 448 18.27 19.56 -9.37
C ARG A 448 18.31 19.13 -7.90
N LEU A 449 18.34 17.84 -7.63
CA LEU A 449 18.40 17.25 -6.30
C LEU A 449 17.37 17.81 -5.31
N PRO A 450 16.09 17.95 -5.67
CA PRO A 450 15.09 18.39 -4.70
C PRO A 450 14.74 17.25 -3.72
N VAL A 451 15.13 16.03 -4.07
CA VAL A 451 15.03 14.83 -3.23
C VAL A 451 16.35 14.08 -3.29
N ILE A 452 16.90 13.71 -2.15
CA ILE A 452 17.93 12.69 -2.07
C ILE A 452 17.22 11.35 -1.94
N TRP A 453 17.26 10.55 -3.00
CA TRP A 453 16.69 9.22 -3.03
C TRP A 453 17.51 8.28 -2.16
N LEU A 454 16.93 7.80 -1.08
CA LEU A 454 17.63 6.99 -0.09
C LEU A 454 17.60 5.52 -0.46
N TYR A 455 16.39 4.95 -0.52
CA TYR A 455 16.22 3.53 -0.82
C TYR A 455 14.82 3.23 -1.41
N GLN A 456 14.74 2.13 -2.14
CA GLN A 456 13.51 1.42 -2.43
C GLN A 456 13.43 0.21 -1.50
N GLY A 457 12.49 0.24 -0.58
CA GLY A 457 12.31 -0.81 0.41
C GLY A 457 11.76 -2.11 -0.19
N ARG A 458 11.86 -3.19 0.57
CA ARG A 458 11.19 -4.45 0.30
C ARG A 458 10.21 -4.75 1.42
N GLY A 459 9.00 -5.18 1.06
CA GLY A 459 8.09 -5.79 2.01
C GLY A 459 8.67 -7.12 2.46
N VAL A 460 8.75 -7.38 3.76
CA VAL A 460 9.31 -8.61 4.32
C VAL A 460 8.22 -9.36 5.05
N GLN A 461 7.92 -10.56 4.56
CA GLN A 461 6.85 -11.39 5.09
C GLN A 461 7.42 -12.71 5.62
N GLY A 462 6.99 -13.09 6.82
CA GLY A 462 7.14 -14.44 7.33
C GLY A 462 5.93 -15.27 6.91
N MET A 463 6.16 -16.47 6.41
CA MET A 463 5.14 -17.35 5.90
C MET A 463 5.33 -18.78 6.40
N ASN A 464 4.24 -19.44 6.81
CA ASN A 464 4.25 -20.84 7.16
C ASN A 464 4.57 -21.70 5.92
N VAL A 465 5.46 -22.72 6.07
CA VAL A 465 5.88 -23.59 4.98
C VAL A 465 4.75 -24.43 4.39
N ARG A 466 3.61 -24.57 5.08
CA ARG A 466 2.41 -25.23 4.55
C ARG A 466 1.71 -24.44 3.43
N MET A 467 1.96 -23.13 3.33
CA MET A 467 1.39 -22.28 2.30
C MET A 467 2.04 -22.52 0.94
N ARG A 468 1.22 -22.65 -0.10
CA ARG A 468 1.63 -22.80 -1.51
C ARG A 468 0.88 -21.81 -2.39
N GLY A 469 1.41 -21.57 -3.61
CA GLY A 469 0.78 -20.67 -4.58
C GLY A 469 0.91 -19.19 -4.25
N VAL A 470 1.64 -18.83 -3.20
CA VAL A 470 1.84 -17.44 -2.77
C VAL A 470 2.86 -16.75 -3.67
N GLN A 471 2.44 -15.69 -4.34
CA GLN A 471 3.29 -14.79 -5.12
C GLN A 471 3.11 -13.38 -4.59
N THR A 472 4.21 -12.75 -4.26
CA THR A 472 4.29 -11.35 -3.81
C THR A 472 5.17 -10.56 -4.77
N ASP A 473 4.76 -9.37 -5.13
CA ASP A 473 5.48 -8.48 -6.05
C ASP A 473 5.11 -7.01 -5.79
N MET A 474 5.46 -6.10 -6.69
CA MET A 474 5.14 -4.67 -6.54
C MET A 474 3.66 -4.35 -6.34
N ARG A 475 2.76 -5.28 -6.67
CA ARG A 475 1.32 -5.12 -6.44
C ARG A 475 0.92 -5.38 -4.97
N GLY A 476 1.82 -5.93 -4.17
CA GLY A 476 1.66 -6.22 -2.75
C GLY A 476 1.68 -7.70 -2.40
N GLU A 477 1.01 -8.04 -1.30
CA GLU A 477 0.97 -9.38 -0.71
C GLU A 477 -0.12 -10.27 -1.30
N LEU A 478 -1.26 -9.69 -1.72
CA LEU A 478 -2.50 -10.42 -2.01
C LEU A 478 -2.80 -10.67 -3.50
N PRO A 479 -1.97 -10.29 -4.50
CA PRO A 479 -2.35 -10.43 -5.92
C PRO A 479 -2.63 -11.87 -6.33
N SER A 480 -2.10 -12.86 -5.63
CA SER A 480 -2.28 -14.29 -5.88
C SER A 480 -3.18 -15.01 -4.86
N VAL A 481 -3.89 -14.30 -3.98
CA VAL A 481 -4.65 -14.91 -2.87
C VAL A 481 -5.67 -15.95 -3.32
N ALA A 482 -6.24 -15.81 -4.50
CA ALA A 482 -7.18 -16.78 -5.07
C ALA A 482 -6.52 -18.13 -5.45
N THR A 483 -5.19 -18.16 -5.63
CA THR A 483 -4.43 -19.37 -5.97
C THR A 483 -3.72 -19.98 -4.76
N TRP A 484 -3.86 -19.36 -3.58
CA TRP A 484 -3.25 -19.91 -2.37
C TRP A 484 -3.89 -21.23 -1.97
N HIS A 485 -3.08 -22.17 -1.55
CA HIS A 485 -3.55 -23.42 -0.97
C HIS A 485 -2.64 -23.83 0.19
N VAL A 486 -3.19 -24.64 1.07
CA VAL A 486 -2.52 -25.14 2.27
C VAL A 486 -2.31 -26.63 2.12
N THR A 487 -1.07 -27.08 2.27
CA THR A 487 -0.75 -28.51 2.36
C THR A 487 -0.95 -28.98 3.81
N PRO A 488 -1.42 -30.21 4.01
CA PRO A 488 -1.56 -30.81 5.35
C PRO A 488 -0.28 -30.78 6.16
#